data_fe933c488d737dc93e9ca5b23583eadf
#
_entry.id   fe933c488d737dc93e9ca5b23583eadf
#
_cell.length_a   1.000
_cell.length_b   1.000
_cell.length_c   1.000
_cell.angle_alpha   90.00
_cell.angle_beta   90.00
_cell.angle_gamma   90.00
#
_symmetry.space_group_name_H-M   'P 1'
#
loop_
_entity.id
_entity.type
_entity.pdbx_description
1 polymer ?
#
loop_
_entity_poly.entity_id
_entity_poly.type
_entity_poly.pdbx_seq_one_letter_code
_entity_poly.pdbx_strand_id
1 'polypeptide(L)'
;MIWGLTISYKDKMNNEIGSQLKILRERKGLTIERVAYAVDEIPSEVEFWESGKLKPCADAKRKLEFLFSCFGDDHKELAKVNEENYSDFFNYPECVDVPENFPSWLKAHGFFAAPASLGHHGNQRGGLYIHSSQVVAELEKYTRNLGLQWNDSRSAWLVGMFHDLCKVDDYCYNWAGDKWEWNKNQILTGHGEKSLIMLQRHITLTEQEIACIRWHMGSFTDQKEWEYYGRAVERYPAVLFTHTADMY
;
A
#
# COMPACT_ATOMS: atom_id res chain seq x y z
N MET A 1 5.14 -0.42 -56.47
CA MET A 1 4.59 -1.36 -55.46
C MET A 1 4.79 -0.72 -54.10
N ILE A 2 3.72 -0.14 -53.57
CA ILE A 2 3.71 0.51 -52.24
C ILE A 2 3.24 -0.58 -51.28
N TRP A 3 4.14 -1.03 -50.42
CA TRP A 3 3.79 -1.92 -49.33
C TRP A 3 3.10 -1.08 -48.25
N GLY A 4 1.77 -1.08 -48.24
CA GLY A 4 1.00 -0.54 -47.16
C GLY A 4 1.13 -1.42 -45.93
N LEU A 5 1.87 -0.97 -44.93
CA LEU A 5 1.88 -1.54 -43.58
C LEU A 5 0.45 -1.41 -43.01
N THR A 6 -0.32 -2.48 -43.11
CA THR A 6 -1.60 -2.60 -42.41
C THR A 6 -1.28 -2.75 -40.91
N ILE A 7 -1.35 -1.66 -40.17
CA ILE A 7 -1.24 -1.70 -38.71
C ILE A 7 -2.38 -2.60 -38.20
N SER A 8 -2.02 -3.69 -37.52
CA SER A 8 -2.98 -4.63 -36.94
C SER A 8 -3.91 -3.91 -35.97
N TYR A 9 -5.17 -4.34 -35.89
CA TYR A 9 -6.13 -3.81 -34.89
C TYR A 9 -5.57 -3.89 -33.47
N LYS A 10 -4.79 -4.94 -33.18
CA LYS A 10 -4.07 -5.14 -31.91
C LYS A 10 -3.02 -4.05 -31.66
N ASP A 11 -2.30 -3.62 -32.69
CA ASP A 11 -1.29 -2.56 -32.59
C ASP A 11 -1.95 -1.17 -32.43
N LYS A 12 -3.11 -0.93 -33.02
CA LYS A 12 -3.91 0.28 -32.79
C LYS A 12 -4.36 0.41 -31.34
N MET A 13 -4.93 -0.65 -30.75
CA MET A 13 -5.33 -0.66 -29.34
C MET A 13 -4.14 -0.52 -28.37
N ASN A 14 -2.98 -1.11 -28.71
CA ASN A 14 -1.78 -0.98 -27.88
C ASN A 14 -1.26 0.47 -27.89
N ASN A 15 -1.25 1.12 -29.04
CA ASN A 15 -0.83 2.52 -29.20
C ASN A 15 -1.79 3.48 -28.46
N GLU A 16 -3.08 3.20 -28.39
CA GLU A 16 -4.04 4.01 -27.63
C GLU A 16 -3.77 3.95 -26.12
N ILE A 17 -3.60 2.74 -25.56
CA ILE A 17 -3.30 2.55 -24.13
C ILE A 17 -1.96 3.18 -23.77
N GLY A 18 -0.92 2.98 -24.59
CA GLY A 18 0.40 3.54 -24.37
C GLY A 18 0.40 5.07 -24.38
N SER A 19 -0.29 5.66 -25.35
CA SER A 19 -0.42 7.13 -25.45
C SER A 19 -1.15 7.71 -24.26
N GLN A 20 -2.19 7.05 -23.76
CA GLN A 20 -2.93 7.46 -22.57
C GLN A 20 -2.05 7.38 -21.32
N LEU A 21 -1.28 6.30 -21.15
CA LEU A 21 -0.36 6.14 -20.03
C LEU A 21 0.67 7.28 -19.99
N LYS A 22 1.30 7.59 -21.12
CA LYS A 22 2.24 8.69 -21.24
C LYS A 22 1.63 10.03 -20.84
N ILE A 23 0.43 10.34 -21.34
CA ILE A 23 -0.28 11.58 -21.02
C ILE A 23 -0.59 11.67 -19.53
N LEU A 24 -1.04 10.58 -18.90
CA LEU A 24 -1.34 10.53 -17.46
C LEU A 24 -0.08 10.76 -16.62
N ARG A 25 1.01 10.08 -16.98
CA ARG A 25 2.30 10.23 -16.31
C ARG A 25 2.81 11.67 -16.38
N GLU A 26 2.83 12.27 -17.57
CA GLU A 26 3.29 13.63 -17.77
C GLU A 26 2.42 14.66 -17.04
N ARG A 27 1.09 14.49 -17.02
CA ARG A 27 0.16 15.35 -16.27
C ARG A 27 0.38 15.30 -14.76
N LYS A 28 0.78 14.15 -14.22
CA LYS A 28 1.10 13.98 -12.78
C LYS A 28 2.56 14.37 -12.47
N GLY A 29 3.36 14.79 -13.45
CA GLY A 29 4.77 15.14 -13.26
C GLY A 29 5.66 13.97 -12.86
N LEU A 30 5.25 12.73 -13.17
CA LEU A 30 6.00 11.53 -12.82
C LEU A 30 7.05 11.21 -13.89
N THR A 31 8.23 10.75 -13.48
CA THR A 31 9.22 10.16 -14.37
C THR A 31 8.88 8.70 -14.67
N ILE A 32 9.50 8.13 -15.71
CA ILE A 32 9.35 6.71 -16.06
C ILE A 32 9.82 5.83 -14.90
N GLU A 33 10.94 6.19 -14.25
CA GLU A 33 11.50 5.46 -13.12
C GLU A 33 10.54 5.45 -11.91
N ARG A 34 9.86 6.57 -11.65
CA ARG A 34 8.86 6.64 -10.58
C ARG A 34 7.66 5.76 -10.85
N VAL A 35 7.16 5.74 -12.08
CA VAL A 35 6.07 4.83 -12.45
C VAL A 35 6.52 3.38 -12.34
N ALA A 36 7.70 3.04 -12.87
CA ALA A 36 8.26 1.70 -12.80
C ALA A 36 8.39 1.22 -11.34
N TYR A 37 8.99 2.03 -10.48
CA TYR A 37 9.08 1.74 -9.04
C TYR A 37 7.69 1.54 -8.40
N ALA A 38 6.73 2.41 -8.72
CA ALA A 38 5.40 2.34 -8.11
C ALA A 38 4.64 1.05 -8.45
N VAL A 39 4.90 0.48 -9.64
CA VAL A 39 4.20 -0.73 -10.10
C VAL A 39 5.05 -2.01 -10.04
N ASP A 40 6.23 -1.96 -9.39
CA ASP A 40 7.21 -3.05 -9.25
C ASP A 40 7.76 -3.56 -10.59
N GLU A 41 8.04 -2.63 -11.51
CA GLU A 41 8.58 -2.94 -12.82
C GLU A 41 9.88 -2.19 -13.11
N ILE A 42 10.55 -2.55 -14.19
CA ILE A 42 11.75 -1.83 -14.64
C ILE A 42 11.39 -0.70 -15.61
N PRO A 43 12.18 0.38 -15.68
CA PRO A 43 11.88 1.54 -16.54
C PRO A 43 11.64 1.19 -18.01
N SER A 44 12.39 0.23 -18.57
CA SER A 44 12.22 -0.21 -19.95
C SER A 44 10.85 -0.83 -20.25
N GLU A 45 10.21 -1.49 -19.28
CA GLU A 45 8.85 -2.01 -19.44
C GLU A 45 7.86 -0.87 -19.63
N VAL A 46 7.96 0.18 -18.79
CA VAL A 46 7.11 1.37 -18.90
C VAL A 46 7.30 2.07 -20.25
N GLU A 47 8.56 2.19 -20.74
CA GLU A 47 8.86 2.73 -22.08
C GLU A 47 8.21 1.89 -23.18
N PHE A 48 8.24 0.57 -23.07
CA PHE A 48 7.61 -0.31 -24.04
C PHE A 48 6.10 -0.19 -24.02
N TRP A 49 5.49 0.00 -22.85
CA TRP A 49 4.05 0.26 -22.74
C TRP A 49 3.67 1.60 -23.36
N GLU A 50 4.40 2.67 -23.06
CA GLU A 50 4.15 4.01 -23.62
C GLU A 50 4.35 4.08 -25.14
N SER A 51 5.29 3.30 -25.66
CA SER A 51 5.51 3.20 -27.12
C SER A 51 4.58 2.22 -27.83
N GLY A 52 3.70 1.52 -27.09
CA GLY A 52 2.80 0.51 -27.64
C GLY A 52 3.46 -0.80 -28.07
N LYS A 53 4.75 -0.99 -27.77
CA LYS A 53 5.48 -2.22 -28.09
C LYS A 53 5.02 -3.42 -27.27
N LEU A 54 4.71 -3.18 -26.00
CA LEU A 54 4.15 -4.16 -25.08
C LEU A 54 2.88 -3.62 -24.41
N LYS A 55 2.07 -4.52 -23.86
CA LYS A 55 0.95 -4.18 -22.95
C LYS A 55 1.36 -4.48 -21.52
N PRO A 56 0.93 -3.66 -20.55
CA PRO A 56 1.02 -4.02 -19.14
C PRO A 56 0.31 -5.37 -18.91
N CYS A 57 0.91 -6.21 -18.09
CA CYS A 57 0.22 -7.41 -17.58
C CYS A 57 -0.98 -7.00 -16.71
N ALA A 58 -1.83 -7.96 -16.35
CA ALA A 58 -3.05 -7.65 -15.58
C ALA A 58 -2.73 -7.01 -14.22
N ASP A 59 -1.64 -7.45 -13.57
CA ASP A 59 -1.21 -6.89 -12.28
C ASP A 59 -0.67 -5.46 -12.43
N ALA A 60 0.23 -5.25 -13.39
CA ALA A 60 0.75 -3.91 -13.68
C ALA A 60 -0.37 -2.95 -14.09
N LYS A 61 -1.34 -3.41 -14.91
CA LYS A 61 -2.50 -2.60 -15.28
C LYS A 61 -3.31 -2.18 -14.06
N ARG A 62 -3.60 -3.09 -13.12
CA ARG A 62 -4.30 -2.81 -11.88
C ARG A 62 -3.57 -1.74 -11.06
N LYS A 63 -2.25 -1.87 -10.91
CA LYS A 63 -1.41 -0.90 -10.18
C LYS A 63 -1.41 0.48 -10.85
N LEU A 64 -1.35 0.52 -12.19
CA LEU A 64 -1.46 1.77 -12.95
C LEU A 64 -2.83 2.45 -12.76
N GLU A 65 -3.91 1.68 -12.73
CA GLU A 65 -5.26 2.19 -12.47
C GLU A 65 -5.34 2.84 -11.09
N PHE A 66 -4.80 2.23 -10.04
CA PHE A 66 -4.72 2.85 -8.72
C PHE A 66 -3.78 4.07 -8.71
N LEU A 67 -2.58 3.96 -9.28
CA LEU A 67 -1.60 5.05 -9.29
C LEU A 67 -2.16 6.33 -9.92
N PHE A 68 -2.84 6.20 -11.03
CA PHE A 68 -3.41 7.33 -11.76
C PHE A 68 -4.85 7.66 -11.36
N SER A 69 -5.48 6.83 -10.52
CA SER A 69 -6.91 6.91 -10.17
C SER A 69 -7.79 7.03 -11.41
N CYS A 70 -7.45 6.27 -12.46
CA CYS A 70 -8.10 6.28 -13.76
C CYS A 70 -9.12 5.14 -13.88
N PHE A 71 -10.02 5.09 -12.92
CA PHE A 71 -11.14 4.13 -12.94
C PHE A 71 -12.19 4.54 -13.97
N GLY A 72 -12.86 3.55 -14.56
CA GLY A 72 -14.01 3.80 -15.40
C GLY A 72 -15.14 4.54 -14.66
N ASP A 73 -16.18 4.94 -15.41
CA ASP A 73 -17.29 5.72 -14.83
C ASP A 73 -17.97 5.03 -13.64
N ASP A 74 -17.96 3.71 -13.61
CA ASP A 74 -18.58 2.88 -12.57
C ASP A 74 -17.78 2.85 -11.24
N HIS A 75 -16.53 3.35 -11.24
CA HIS A 75 -15.62 3.30 -10.06
C HIS A 75 -15.19 4.67 -9.55
N LYS A 76 -15.94 5.73 -9.85
CA LYS A 76 -15.60 7.12 -9.46
C LYS A 76 -15.41 7.30 -7.95
N GLU A 77 -16.24 6.64 -7.13
CA GLU A 77 -16.15 6.71 -5.68
C GLU A 77 -14.85 6.07 -5.15
N LEU A 78 -14.42 4.96 -5.74
CA LEU A 78 -13.15 4.34 -5.37
C LEU A 78 -11.96 5.25 -5.76
N ALA A 79 -12.01 5.85 -6.94
CA ALA A 79 -11.00 6.81 -7.39
C ALA A 79 -10.91 8.02 -6.47
N LYS A 80 -12.07 8.55 -6.06
CA LYS A 80 -12.18 9.69 -5.15
C LYS A 80 -11.56 9.38 -3.79
N VAL A 81 -11.97 8.27 -3.17
CA VAL A 81 -11.44 7.81 -1.87
C VAL A 81 -9.93 7.61 -1.93
N ASN A 82 -9.42 6.99 -3.01
CA ASN A 82 -7.99 6.78 -3.20
C ASN A 82 -7.21 8.11 -3.28
N GLU A 83 -7.74 9.12 -3.98
CA GLU A 83 -7.09 10.44 -4.07
C GLU A 83 -7.20 11.24 -2.75
N GLU A 84 -8.34 11.20 -2.08
CA GLU A 84 -8.55 11.90 -0.81
C GLU A 84 -7.60 11.36 0.27
N ASN A 85 -7.56 10.06 0.47
CA ASN A 85 -6.68 9.42 1.45
C ASN A 85 -5.20 9.61 1.08
N TYR A 86 -4.85 9.53 -0.21
CA TYR A 86 -3.49 9.82 -0.69
C TYR A 86 -3.07 11.26 -0.39
N SER A 87 -3.97 12.21 -0.56
CA SER A 87 -3.70 13.62 -0.26
C SER A 87 -3.59 13.86 1.24
N ASP A 88 -4.44 13.21 2.04
CA ASP A 88 -4.45 13.32 3.50
C ASP A 88 -3.18 12.73 4.13
N PHE A 89 -2.61 11.68 3.54
CA PHE A 89 -1.36 11.07 3.99
C PHE A 89 -0.22 12.09 4.13
N PHE A 90 -0.15 13.10 3.26
CA PHE A 90 0.90 14.12 3.30
C PHE A 90 0.67 15.20 4.37
N ASN A 91 -0.43 15.16 5.12
CA ASN A 91 -0.64 16.04 6.28
C ASN A 91 0.15 15.58 7.51
N TYR A 92 0.68 14.35 7.51
CA TYR A 92 1.55 13.87 8.59
C TYR A 92 2.97 14.44 8.43
N PRO A 93 3.51 15.10 9.48
CA PRO A 93 4.89 15.62 9.44
C PRO A 93 5.94 14.54 9.16
N GLU A 94 5.70 13.32 9.62
CA GLU A 94 6.59 12.17 9.49
C GLU A 94 6.72 11.67 8.05
N CYS A 95 5.88 12.14 7.14
CA CYS A 95 6.01 11.83 5.71
C CYS A 95 7.33 12.30 5.10
N VAL A 96 8.06 13.22 5.73
CA VAL A 96 9.40 13.64 5.29
C VAL A 96 10.44 12.53 5.51
N ASP A 97 10.18 11.59 6.40
CA ASP A 97 11.08 10.50 6.76
C ASP A 97 10.91 9.24 5.90
N VAL A 98 9.91 9.23 5.00
CA VAL A 98 9.75 8.11 4.07
C VAL A 98 10.40 8.41 2.72
N PRO A 99 10.89 7.38 1.99
CA PRO A 99 11.44 7.57 0.65
C PRO A 99 10.44 8.24 -0.29
N GLU A 100 10.90 9.20 -1.09
CA GLU A 100 10.06 10.05 -1.97
C GLU A 100 9.10 9.25 -2.88
N ASN A 101 9.51 8.05 -3.30
CA ASN A 101 8.72 7.21 -4.20
C ASN A 101 7.75 6.28 -3.47
N PHE A 102 7.91 6.08 -2.15
CA PHE A 102 7.12 5.12 -1.39
C PHE A 102 5.62 5.45 -1.36
N PRO A 103 5.18 6.72 -1.20
CA PRO A 103 3.75 7.05 -1.30
C PRO A 103 3.12 6.67 -2.65
N SER A 104 3.86 6.80 -3.76
CA SER A 104 3.38 6.37 -5.07
C SER A 104 3.24 4.85 -5.16
N TRP A 105 4.15 4.10 -4.53
CA TRP A 105 4.05 2.64 -4.40
C TRP A 105 2.82 2.24 -3.57
N LEU A 106 2.62 2.85 -2.41
CA LEU A 106 1.43 2.63 -1.57
C LEU A 106 0.14 2.85 -2.37
N LYS A 107 0.08 3.94 -3.15
CA LYS A 107 -1.06 4.26 -3.98
C LYS A 107 -1.32 3.21 -5.06
N ALA A 108 -0.28 2.82 -5.80
CA ALA A 108 -0.36 1.81 -6.85
C ALA A 108 -0.80 0.44 -6.31
N HIS A 109 -0.44 0.10 -5.07
CA HIS A 109 -0.82 -1.14 -4.41
C HIS A 109 -2.19 -1.06 -3.70
N GLY A 110 -2.87 0.08 -3.80
CA GLY A 110 -4.24 0.24 -3.28
C GLY A 110 -4.33 0.51 -1.78
N PHE A 111 -3.26 0.89 -1.09
CA PHE A 111 -3.26 1.18 0.35
C PHE A 111 -4.34 2.20 0.75
N PHE A 112 -4.55 3.22 -0.07
CA PHE A 112 -5.52 4.28 0.17
C PHE A 112 -6.96 3.93 -0.21
N ALA A 113 -7.17 2.81 -0.89
CA ALA A 113 -8.45 2.37 -1.42
C ALA A 113 -8.96 1.07 -0.78
N ALA A 114 -8.05 0.21 -0.29
CA ALA A 114 -8.37 -1.09 0.27
C ALA A 114 -9.17 -1.01 1.58
N PRO A 115 -9.99 -2.02 1.91
CA PRO A 115 -10.57 -2.16 3.23
C PRO A 115 -9.53 -2.67 4.24
N ALA A 116 -9.73 -2.39 5.53
CA ALA A 116 -8.95 -3.01 6.60
C ALA A 116 -9.34 -4.49 6.80
N SER A 117 -10.59 -4.83 6.49
CA SER A 117 -11.14 -6.19 6.62
C SER A 117 -12.20 -6.43 5.56
N LEU A 118 -12.42 -7.68 5.15
CA LEU A 118 -13.55 -8.03 4.26
C LEU A 118 -14.85 -8.32 5.02
N GLY A 119 -14.80 -8.62 6.31
CA GLY A 119 -15.98 -9.07 7.05
C GLY A 119 -16.20 -8.42 8.43
N HIS A 120 -15.30 -7.52 8.83
CA HIS A 120 -15.34 -6.87 10.15
C HIS A 120 -15.31 -5.34 10.01
N HIS A 121 -14.95 -4.62 11.08
CA HIS A 121 -14.77 -3.18 11.06
C HIS A 121 -13.76 -2.78 9.97
N GLY A 122 -13.97 -1.61 9.35
CA GLY A 122 -13.09 -1.13 8.28
C GLY A 122 -13.30 -1.81 6.92
N ASN A 123 -14.45 -2.45 6.66
CA ASN A 123 -14.77 -3.12 5.39
C ASN A 123 -15.15 -2.16 4.25
N GLN A 124 -15.24 -0.85 4.54
CA GLN A 124 -15.52 0.16 3.52
C GLN A 124 -14.31 0.44 2.63
N ARG A 125 -14.55 1.09 1.49
CA ARG A 125 -13.49 1.60 0.61
C ARG A 125 -12.60 2.58 1.38
N GLY A 126 -11.28 2.41 1.28
CA GLY A 126 -10.30 3.22 2.03
C GLY A 126 -10.19 2.89 3.51
N GLY A 127 -10.87 1.83 3.98
CA GLY A 127 -10.91 1.44 5.39
C GLY A 127 -9.53 1.14 5.97
N LEU A 128 -8.59 0.61 5.18
CA LEU A 128 -7.22 0.35 5.60
C LEU A 128 -6.50 1.64 6.03
N TYR A 129 -6.54 2.68 5.20
CA TYR A 129 -5.92 3.96 5.54
C TYR A 129 -6.58 4.62 6.75
N ILE A 130 -7.93 4.60 6.81
CA ILE A 130 -8.68 5.17 7.93
C ILE A 130 -8.34 4.45 9.24
N HIS A 131 -8.32 3.12 9.24
CA HIS A 131 -7.91 2.31 10.39
C HIS A 131 -6.47 2.61 10.81
N SER A 132 -5.53 2.60 9.87
CA SER A 132 -4.13 2.95 10.14
C SER A 132 -3.99 4.33 10.79
N SER A 133 -4.72 5.32 10.29
CA SER A 133 -4.74 6.68 10.87
C SER A 133 -5.31 6.71 12.30
N GLN A 134 -6.31 5.89 12.59
CA GLN A 134 -6.85 5.73 13.95
C GLN A 134 -5.83 5.10 14.90
N VAL A 135 -5.12 4.06 14.44
CA VAL A 135 -4.04 3.41 15.22
C VAL A 135 -2.90 4.40 15.50
N VAL A 136 -2.52 5.23 14.52
CA VAL A 136 -1.56 6.33 14.73
C VAL A 136 -2.04 7.24 15.86
N ALA A 137 -3.27 7.74 15.78
CA ALA A 137 -3.81 8.67 16.79
C ALA A 137 -3.84 8.07 18.18
N GLU A 138 -4.20 6.78 18.33
CA GLU A 138 -4.19 6.11 19.63
C GLU A 138 -2.76 5.87 20.14
N LEU A 139 -1.80 5.47 19.30
CA LEU A 139 -0.40 5.33 19.70
C LEU A 139 0.20 6.66 20.16
N GLU A 140 -0.06 7.75 19.46
CA GLU A 140 0.36 9.09 19.90
C GLU A 140 -0.27 9.49 21.21
N LYS A 141 -1.55 9.19 21.42
CA LYS A 141 -2.27 9.43 22.67
C LYS A 141 -1.66 8.62 23.82
N TYR A 142 -1.36 7.32 23.61
CA TYR A 142 -0.67 6.50 24.60
C TYR A 142 0.75 7.03 24.87
N THR A 143 1.45 7.46 23.84
CA THR A 143 2.79 8.08 23.98
C THR A 143 2.73 9.31 24.90
N ARG A 144 1.79 10.22 24.64
CA ARG A 144 1.64 11.44 25.46
C ARG A 144 1.18 11.13 26.89
N ASN A 145 0.20 10.24 27.06
CA ASN A 145 -0.45 10.02 28.35
C ASN A 145 0.31 9.07 29.28
N LEU A 146 1.02 8.09 28.70
CA LEU A 146 1.72 7.05 29.46
C LEU A 146 3.24 7.19 29.37
N GLY A 147 3.74 8.16 28.60
CA GLY A 147 5.16 8.40 28.46
C GLY A 147 5.90 7.26 27.74
N LEU A 148 5.24 6.61 26.75
CA LEU A 148 5.90 5.57 25.97
C LEU A 148 7.16 6.12 25.30
N GLN A 149 8.24 5.35 25.40
CA GLN A 149 9.52 5.71 24.81
C GLN A 149 9.67 5.04 23.46
N TRP A 150 10.02 5.82 22.46
CA TRP A 150 10.31 5.36 21.11
C TRP A 150 11.78 5.58 20.78
N ASN A 151 12.36 4.68 19.99
CA ASN A 151 13.76 4.79 19.54
C ASN A 151 13.94 5.87 18.48
N ASP A 152 12.86 6.21 17.77
CA ASP A 152 12.83 7.27 16.76
C ASP A 152 11.54 8.07 16.92
N SER A 153 11.56 9.37 16.64
CA SER A 153 10.42 10.27 16.78
C SER A 153 9.25 9.88 15.86
N ARG A 154 9.54 9.30 14.71
CA ARG A 154 8.54 8.83 13.74
C ARG A 154 7.89 7.50 14.12
N SER A 155 8.45 6.76 15.09
CA SER A 155 8.11 5.34 15.29
C SER A 155 6.64 5.11 15.63
N ALA A 156 6.01 5.97 16.44
CA ALA A 156 4.60 5.85 16.75
C ALA A 156 3.72 5.95 15.50
N TRP A 157 3.99 6.95 14.65
CA TRP A 157 3.33 7.12 13.37
C TRP A 157 3.62 5.97 12.41
N LEU A 158 4.89 5.60 12.23
CA LEU A 158 5.31 4.56 11.29
C LEU A 158 4.67 3.20 11.63
N VAL A 159 4.70 2.83 12.90
CA VAL A 159 4.10 1.59 13.40
C VAL A 159 2.59 1.60 13.16
N GLY A 160 1.89 2.67 13.60
CA GLY A 160 0.45 2.79 13.43
C GLY A 160 0.02 2.78 11.97
N MET A 161 0.75 3.51 11.11
CA MET A 161 0.41 3.63 9.69
C MET A 161 0.61 2.31 8.92
N PHE A 162 1.63 1.51 9.26
CA PHE A 162 2.04 0.39 8.42
C PHE A 162 1.98 -0.99 9.10
N HIS A 163 1.43 -1.13 10.32
CA HIS A 163 1.31 -2.43 10.99
C HIS A 163 0.58 -3.46 10.13
N ASP A 164 -0.43 -3.04 9.41
CA ASP A 164 -1.32 -3.85 8.55
C ASP A 164 -1.03 -3.68 7.04
N LEU A 165 0.20 -3.30 6.66
CA LEU A 165 0.57 -3.13 5.25
C LEU A 165 0.33 -4.39 4.41
N CYS A 166 0.34 -5.58 5.03
CA CYS A 166 0.02 -6.86 4.37
C CYS A 166 -1.31 -6.86 3.62
N LYS A 167 -2.27 -6.04 4.05
CA LYS A 167 -3.62 -5.97 3.47
C LYS A 167 -3.63 -5.58 1.98
N VAL A 168 -2.62 -4.83 1.52
CA VAL A 168 -2.51 -4.47 0.09
C VAL A 168 -2.20 -5.68 -0.80
N ASP A 169 -1.72 -6.80 -0.21
CA ASP A 169 -1.52 -8.07 -0.90
C ASP A 169 -2.52 -9.14 -0.45
N ASP A 170 -3.08 -9.04 0.77
CA ASP A 170 -4.13 -9.95 1.23
C ASP A 170 -5.42 -9.79 0.42
N TYR A 171 -5.69 -8.60 -0.08
CA TYR A 171 -6.88 -8.29 -0.85
C TYR A 171 -6.55 -7.87 -2.26
N CYS A 172 -7.41 -8.23 -3.19
CA CYS A 172 -7.39 -7.75 -4.56
C CYS A 172 -8.76 -7.19 -4.96
N TYR A 173 -8.76 -6.14 -5.77
CA TYR A 173 -9.99 -5.55 -6.25
C TYR A 173 -10.45 -6.25 -7.52
N ASN A 174 -11.68 -6.77 -7.48
CA ASN A 174 -12.35 -7.36 -8.62
C ASN A 174 -13.13 -6.26 -9.38
N TRP A 175 -12.56 -5.76 -10.48
CA TRP A 175 -13.15 -4.70 -11.29
C TRP A 175 -14.50 -5.05 -11.88
N ALA A 176 -14.70 -6.32 -12.26
CA ALA A 176 -15.97 -6.78 -12.85
C ALA A 176 -17.09 -6.89 -11.81
N GLY A 177 -16.74 -7.20 -10.57
CA GLY A 177 -17.69 -7.36 -9.47
C GLY A 177 -17.80 -6.13 -8.57
N ASP A 178 -17.05 -5.06 -8.83
CA ASP A 178 -16.98 -3.82 -8.02
C ASP A 178 -16.79 -4.09 -6.52
N LYS A 179 -15.88 -5.02 -6.19
CA LYS A 179 -15.65 -5.44 -4.80
C LYS A 179 -14.21 -5.88 -4.53
N TRP A 180 -13.81 -5.78 -3.28
CA TRP A 180 -12.60 -6.40 -2.77
C TRP A 180 -12.83 -7.88 -2.47
N GLU A 181 -11.85 -8.70 -2.80
CA GLU A 181 -11.86 -10.15 -2.56
C GLU A 181 -10.52 -10.59 -1.98
N TRP A 182 -10.50 -11.75 -1.34
CA TRP A 182 -9.28 -12.36 -0.85
C TRP A 182 -8.34 -12.72 -2.02
N ASN A 183 -7.10 -12.30 -1.95
CA ASN A 183 -6.09 -12.63 -2.95
C ASN A 183 -5.65 -14.08 -2.81
N LYS A 184 -6.08 -14.93 -3.74
CA LYS A 184 -5.75 -16.37 -3.77
C LYS A 184 -4.32 -16.65 -4.27
N ASN A 185 -3.62 -15.65 -4.80
CA ASN A 185 -2.29 -15.79 -5.38
C ASN A 185 -1.17 -15.31 -4.44
N GLN A 186 -1.50 -14.94 -3.21
CA GLN A 186 -0.51 -14.52 -2.24
C GLN A 186 0.46 -15.67 -1.91
N ILE A 187 1.74 -15.34 -1.72
CA ILE A 187 2.80 -16.31 -1.43
C ILE A 187 3.38 -16.17 -0.01
N LEU A 188 3.01 -15.11 0.69
CA LEU A 188 3.41 -14.86 2.08
C LEU A 188 2.18 -14.88 2.97
N THR A 189 2.35 -15.38 4.18
CA THR A 189 1.31 -15.43 5.22
C THR A 189 1.77 -14.69 6.47
N GLY A 190 0.83 -14.48 7.41
CA GLY A 190 1.11 -13.80 8.68
C GLY A 190 0.99 -12.28 8.54
N HIS A 191 0.18 -11.65 9.42
CA HIS A 191 -0.05 -10.21 9.34
C HIS A 191 1.22 -9.41 9.62
N GLY A 192 1.84 -9.62 10.78
CA GLY A 192 3.01 -8.87 11.19
C GLY A 192 4.23 -9.16 10.32
N GLU A 193 4.55 -10.42 10.05
CA GLU A 193 5.70 -10.82 9.24
C GLU A 193 5.61 -10.30 7.83
N LYS A 194 4.44 -10.45 7.21
CA LYS A 194 4.21 -10.00 5.84
C LYS A 194 4.30 -8.49 5.72
N SER A 195 3.67 -7.76 6.67
CA SER A 195 3.80 -6.29 6.74
C SER A 195 5.25 -5.85 6.86
N LEU A 196 6.04 -6.50 7.72
CA LEU A 196 7.48 -6.23 7.86
C LEU A 196 8.26 -6.49 6.58
N ILE A 197 8.07 -7.66 5.96
CA ILE A 197 8.78 -8.02 4.71
C ILE A 197 8.48 -7.00 3.61
N MET A 198 7.25 -6.55 3.52
CA MET A 198 6.83 -5.55 2.53
C MET A 198 7.43 -4.18 2.86
N LEU A 199 7.32 -3.73 4.10
CA LEU A 199 7.78 -2.41 4.52
C LEU A 199 9.31 -2.26 4.45
N GLN A 200 10.07 -3.28 4.84
CA GLN A 200 11.52 -3.28 4.82
C GLN A 200 12.15 -3.20 3.43
N ARG A 201 11.39 -3.43 2.38
CA ARG A 201 11.84 -3.17 0.99
C ARG A 201 12.00 -1.68 0.70
N HIS A 202 11.37 -0.83 1.49
CA HIS A 202 11.28 0.61 1.26
C HIS A 202 11.90 1.44 2.38
N ILE A 203 11.77 0.99 3.64
CA ILE A 203 12.16 1.76 4.83
C ILE A 203 13.02 0.89 5.74
N THR A 204 14.13 1.45 6.22
CA THR A 204 14.92 0.82 7.29
C THR A 204 14.20 1.03 8.62
N LEU A 205 13.98 -0.06 9.34
CA LEU A 205 13.24 -0.09 10.60
C LEU A 205 14.19 -0.27 11.79
N THR A 206 13.86 0.36 12.92
CA THR A 206 14.48 0.08 14.21
C THR A 206 14.01 -1.26 14.77
N GLU A 207 14.75 -1.87 15.70
CA GLU A 207 14.32 -3.11 16.37
C GLU A 207 12.95 -2.97 17.06
N GLN A 208 12.68 -1.80 17.64
CA GLN A 208 11.40 -1.53 18.29
C GLN A 208 10.25 -1.49 17.29
N GLU A 209 10.41 -0.80 16.15
CA GLU A 209 9.42 -0.77 15.07
C GLU A 209 9.15 -2.18 14.54
N ILE A 210 10.21 -2.98 14.34
CA ILE A 210 10.10 -4.38 13.94
C ILE A 210 9.28 -5.17 14.97
N ALA A 211 9.60 -5.03 16.26
CA ALA A 211 8.90 -5.74 17.32
C ALA A 211 7.42 -5.32 17.40
N CYS A 212 7.12 -4.02 17.32
CA CYS A 212 5.75 -3.51 17.36
C CYS A 212 4.92 -4.03 16.18
N ILE A 213 5.43 -3.95 14.95
CA ILE A 213 4.72 -4.44 13.76
C ILE A 213 4.61 -5.96 13.78
N ARG A 214 5.69 -6.69 14.14
CA ARG A 214 5.66 -8.17 14.19
C ARG A 214 4.59 -8.70 15.13
N TRP A 215 4.43 -8.06 16.27
CA TRP A 215 3.62 -8.58 17.38
C TRP A 215 2.31 -7.81 17.59
N HIS A 216 1.87 -6.96 16.63
CA HIS A 216 0.63 -6.18 16.77
C HIS A 216 -0.62 -7.05 16.98
N MET A 217 -0.61 -8.28 16.44
CA MET A 217 -1.69 -9.25 16.68
C MET A 217 -1.83 -9.67 18.15
N GLY A 218 -0.82 -9.41 19.01
CA GLY A 218 -0.88 -9.64 20.44
C GLY A 218 -1.33 -11.03 20.83
N SER A 219 -2.43 -11.16 21.57
CA SER A 219 -2.97 -12.44 22.03
C SER A 219 -3.48 -13.36 20.91
N PHE A 220 -3.69 -12.87 19.69
CA PHE A 220 -4.04 -13.68 18.52
C PHE A 220 -2.83 -14.31 17.85
N THR A 221 -1.62 -14.04 18.33
CA THR A 221 -0.41 -14.74 17.91
C THR A 221 -0.46 -16.22 18.31
N ASP A 222 0.12 -17.12 17.49
CA ASP A 222 0.19 -18.56 17.80
C ASP A 222 0.81 -18.77 19.20
N GLN A 223 0.20 -19.62 20.02
CA GLN A 223 0.66 -19.92 21.38
C GLN A 223 2.13 -20.37 21.44
N LYS A 224 2.62 -21.01 20.39
CA LYS A 224 4.04 -21.41 20.27
C LYS A 224 5.00 -20.22 20.29
N GLU A 225 4.52 -19.03 19.96
CA GLU A 225 5.31 -17.82 19.88
C GLU A 225 5.10 -16.87 21.08
N TRP A 226 4.21 -17.20 22.02
CA TRP A 226 3.89 -16.33 23.15
C TRP A 226 5.10 -15.98 24.03
N GLU A 227 6.06 -16.88 24.15
CA GLU A 227 7.31 -16.58 24.86
C GLU A 227 8.09 -15.44 24.19
N TYR A 228 8.15 -15.44 22.86
CA TYR A 228 8.81 -14.37 22.10
C TYR A 228 8.04 -13.06 22.17
N TYR A 229 6.71 -13.13 22.06
CA TYR A 229 5.83 -11.98 22.27
C TYR A 229 6.04 -11.37 23.66
N GLY A 230 6.07 -12.20 24.72
CA GLY A 230 6.32 -11.74 26.08
C GLY A 230 7.65 -11.03 26.24
N ARG A 231 8.72 -11.57 25.67
CA ARG A 231 10.06 -10.92 25.65
C ARG A 231 10.04 -9.59 24.89
N ALA A 232 9.31 -9.52 23.80
CA ALA A 232 9.18 -8.29 23.02
C ALA A 232 8.45 -7.21 23.82
N VAL A 233 7.37 -7.54 24.53
CA VAL A 233 6.63 -6.63 25.42
C VAL A 233 7.51 -6.17 26.59
N GLU A 234 8.29 -7.07 27.20
CA GLU A 234 9.20 -6.73 28.28
C GLU A 234 10.29 -5.75 27.83
N ARG A 235 10.85 -5.97 26.64
CA ARG A 235 11.90 -5.09 26.08
C ARG A 235 11.34 -3.77 25.56
N TYR A 236 10.18 -3.82 24.91
CA TYR A 236 9.52 -2.67 24.28
C TYR A 236 8.03 -2.63 24.65
N PRO A 237 7.64 -1.98 25.75
CA PRO A 237 6.24 -1.88 26.16
C PRO A 237 5.28 -1.37 25.05
N ALA A 238 5.81 -0.59 24.11
CA ALA A 238 5.06 -0.12 22.94
C ALA A 238 4.43 -1.27 22.12
N VAL A 239 4.98 -2.48 22.15
CA VAL A 239 4.42 -3.67 21.51
C VAL A 239 3.00 -3.96 22.02
N LEU A 240 2.80 -3.95 23.35
CA LEU A 240 1.48 -4.14 23.96
C LEU A 240 0.50 -3.03 23.56
N PHE A 241 0.99 -1.78 23.53
CA PHE A 241 0.15 -0.63 23.19
C PHE A 241 -0.16 -0.57 21.68
N THR A 242 0.69 -1.12 20.82
CA THR A 242 0.37 -1.29 19.40
C THR A 242 -0.81 -2.24 19.22
N HIS A 243 -0.79 -3.40 19.88
CA HIS A 243 -1.93 -4.32 19.90
C HIS A 243 -3.21 -3.66 20.44
N THR A 244 -3.09 -2.91 21.55
CA THR A 244 -4.23 -2.24 22.15
C THR A 244 -4.82 -1.16 21.22
N ALA A 245 -3.97 -0.42 20.50
CA ALA A 245 -4.40 0.59 19.54
C ALA A 245 -5.09 -0.02 18.32
N ASP A 246 -4.63 -1.18 17.85
CA ASP A 246 -5.19 -1.93 16.74
C ASP A 246 -6.60 -2.49 17.06
N MET A 247 -6.87 -2.78 18.32
CA MET A 247 -8.17 -3.29 18.78
C MET A 247 -9.24 -2.20 18.96
N TYR A 248 -8.89 -0.93 18.79
CA TYR A 248 -9.80 0.21 19.00
C TYR A 248 -10.55 0.55 17.73
#